data_93024d83ea5d5f23fb4ffd6da3ea308b
#
_entry.id   93024d83ea5d5f23fb4ffd6da3ea308b
#
_cell.length_a   1.000
_cell.length_b   1.000
_cell.length_c   1.000
_cell.angle_alpha   90.00
_cell.angle_beta   90.00
_cell.angle_gamma   90.00
#
_symmetry.space_group_name_H-M   'P 1'
#
loop_
_entity.id
_entity.type
_entity.pdbx_description
1 polymer ?
#
loop_
_entity_poly.entity_id
_entity_poly.type
_entity_poly.pdbx_seq_one_letter_code
_entity_poly.pdbx_strand_id
1 'polypeptide(L)'
;MSFLKFGVDAASTAMGGTGVSNSKGAVASYWNPAGLASAEESDVVISHQEWLAGSSNQYLGVSFPGNSYSFGLSLALSGVGDIERRDERPTVEPLGYFSANSIALSLSAAAGMGSTLKFGATAKLLYEKISFYTANGFAFDFGIIKSLNFHNIRTALVVKDVGGMSSLNIESTSLPARVTAGISGSFNPRSTTSFNWAFDAGKYFDSGTFVRIGGELNLKKILSLRGGYKRNSENSSGITAGIGITRNRYRFDYAYLPFDFNLGDTHQMSFGIGF
;
A
#
# COMPACT_ATOMS: atom_id res chain seq x y z
N MET A 1 -2.48 15.25 0.49
CA MET A 1 -2.78 13.85 0.02
C MET A 1 -2.15 12.78 0.90
N SER A 2 -2.53 12.73 2.17
CA SER A 2 -1.95 11.77 3.13
C SER A 2 -2.37 10.31 2.89
N PHE A 3 -3.51 10.07 2.23
CA PHE A 3 -4.01 8.71 1.98
C PHE A 3 -3.05 7.86 1.09
N LEU A 4 -2.20 8.48 0.29
CA LEU A 4 -1.16 7.79 -0.49
C LEU A 4 -0.07 7.13 0.40
N LYS A 5 -0.08 7.39 1.71
CA LYS A 5 0.81 6.74 2.68
C LYS A 5 0.24 5.44 3.25
N PHE A 6 -1.06 5.15 3.08
CA PHE A 6 -1.73 3.98 3.66
C PHE A 6 -1.48 2.72 2.84
N GLY A 7 -1.31 1.58 3.52
CA GLY A 7 -1.18 0.28 2.85
C GLY A 7 -2.49 -0.12 2.16
N VAL A 8 -2.40 -0.67 0.96
CA VAL A 8 -3.57 -0.99 0.13
C VAL A 8 -4.06 -2.43 0.27
N ASP A 9 -3.31 -3.30 0.94
CA ASP A 9 -3.69 -4.69 1.14
C ASP A 9 -3.39 -5.18 2.56
N ALA A 10 -4.23 -6.05 3.08
CA ALA A 10 -4.12 -6.56 4.44
C ALA A 10 -2.85 -7.39 4.66
N ALA A 11 -2.40 -8.15 3.66
CA ALA A 11 -1.21 -8.99 3.79
C ALA A 11 0.05 -8.17 4.05
N SER A 12 0.32 -7.15 3.24
CA SER A 12 1.49 -6.26 3.43
C SER A 12 1.34 -5.41 4.70
N THR A 13 0.13 -4.94 4.98
CA THR A 13 -0.18 -4.14 6.17
C THR A 13 0.08 -4.93 7.45
N ALA A 14 -0.31 -6.21 7.53
CA ALA A 14 -0.02 -7.11 8.64
C ALA A 14 1.48 -7.36 8.84
N MET A 15 2.28 -7.20 7.80
CA MET A 15 3.74 -7.29 7.84
C MET A 15 4.41 -5.92 8.09
N GLY A 16 3.78 -5.00 8.84
CA GLY A 16 4.32 -3.68 9.13
C GLY A 16 4.22 -2.70 7.97
N GLY A 17 3.53 -3.03 6.88
CA GLY A 17 3.49 -2.25 5.65
C GLY A 17 4.74 -2.44 4.79
N THR A 18 5.42 -3.57 4.88
CA THR A 18 6.48 -3.96 3.94
C THR A 18 5.88 -4.41 2.61
N GLY A 19 6.45 -3.98 1.50
CA GLY A 19 5.92 -4.31 0.18
C GLY A 19 6.87 -4.00 -0.98
N VAL A 20 7.95 -3.27 -0.71
CA VAL A 20 8.81 -2.73 -1.77
C VAL A 20 9.56 -3.82 -2.54
N SER A 21 10.02 -4.86 -1.86
CA SER A 21 10.79 -5.96 -2.46
C SER A 21 9.99 -7.26 -2.66
N ASN A 22 8.87 -7.42 -1.95
CA ASN A 22 8.13 -8.68 -1.88
C ASN A 22 6.75 -8.65 -2.57
N SER A 23 6.20 -7.46 -2.90
CA SER A 23 4.93 -7.36 -3.61
C SER A 23 5.02 -7.91 -5.03
N LYS A 24 3.90 -8.48 -5.49
CA LYS A 24 3.70 -8.97 -6.85
C LYS A 24 2.21 -8.91 -7.22
N GLY A 25 1.91 -8.97 -8.51
CA GLY A 25 0.53 -8.90 -9.00
C GLY A 25 -0.11 -7.52 -8.78
N ALA A 26 -1.41 -7.49 -8.59
CA ALA A 26 -2.22 -6.27 -8.54
C ALA A 26 -1.76 -5.25 -7.48
N VAL A 27 -1.31 -5.71 -6.30
CA VAL A 27 -0.82 -4.81 -5.23
C VAL A 27 0.54 -4.17 -5.54
N ALA A 28 1.29 -4.74 -6.49
CA ALA A 28 2.58 -4.18 -6.90
C ALA A 28 2.43 -2.81 -7.56
N SER A 29 1.30 -2.53 -8.23
CA SER A 29 1.00 -1.20 -8.77
C SER A 29 1.09 -0.09 -7.72
N TYR A 30 0.83 -0.43 -6.45
CA TYR A 30 0.98 0.49 -5.33
C TYR A 30 2.37 0.40 -4.67
N TRP A 31 2.85 -0.81 -4.31
CA TRP A 31 4.06 -0.94 -3.50
C TRP A 31 5.34 -0.67 -4.29
N ASN A 32 5.51 -1.36 -5.41
CA ASN A 32 6.63 -1.21 -6.33
C ASN A 32 6.22 -1.77 -7.70
N PRO A 33 6.04 -0.93 -8.73
CA PRO A 33 5.55 -1.38 -10.02
C PRO A 33 6.41 -2.46 -10.69
N ALA A 34 7.71 -2.54 -10.38
CA ALA A 34 8.57 -3.61 -10.87
C ALA A 34 8.09 -5.01 -10.43
N GLY A 35 7.31 -5.09 -9.35
CA GLY A 35 6.71 -6.34 -8.85
C GLY A 35 5.66 -6.94 -9.78
N LEU A 36 5.05 -6.17 -10.69
CA LEU A 36 4.15 -6.68 -11.73
C LEU A 36 4.83 -7.72 -12.60
N ALA A 37 6.10 -7.52 -12.97
CA ALA A 37 6.89 -8.48 -13.71
C ALA A 37 7.28 -9.74 -12.91
N SER A 38 6.84 -9.83 -11.64
CA SER A 38 7.03 -11.00 -10.78
C SER A 38 5.77 -11.86 -10.64
N ALA A 39 4.65 -11.42 -11.19
CA ALA A 39 3.42 -12.19 -11.22
C ALA A 39 3.52 -13.31 -12.26
N GLU A 40 2.96 -14.48 -11.97
CA GLU A 40 2.91 -15.64 -12.84
C GLU A 40 1.53 -15.80 -13.49
N GLU A 41 0.50 -15.23 -12.88
CA GLU A 41 -0.89 -15.25 -13.33
C GLU A 41 -1.50 -13.86 -13.14
N SER A 42 -2.56 -13.60 -13.88
CA SER A 42 -3.39 -12.41 -13.69
C SER A 42 -4.09 -12.47 -12.35
N ASP A 43 -4.23 -11.35 -11.66
CA ASP A 43 -4.97 -11.30 -10.40
C ASP A 43 -5.77 -10.01 -10.25
N VAL A 44 -6.81 -10.11 -9.44
CA VAL A 44 -7.60 -9.00 -8.95
C VAL A 44 -7.52 -8.99 -7.42
N VAL A 45 -7.34 -7.81 -6.84
CA VAL A 45 -7.39 -7.61 -5.38
C VAL A 45 -8.35 -6.48 -5.07
N ILE A 46 -9.27 -6.73 -4.14
CA ILE A 46 -10.14 -5.74 -3.53
C ILE A 46 -9.77 -5.66 -2.05
N SER A 47 -9.68 -4.46 -1.51
CA SER A 47 -9.39 -4.24 -0.10
C SER A 47 -10.25 -3.13 0.48
N HIS A 48 -10.63 -3.30 1.74
CA HIS A 48 -11.31 -2.30 2.55
C HIS A 48 -10.58 -2.16 3.88
N GLN A 49 -10.34 -0.92 4.29
CA GLN A 49 -9.73 -0.57 5.55
C GLN A 49 -10.58 0.45 6.28
N GLU A 50 -10.98 0.12 7.49
CA GLU A 50 -11.49 1.09 8.44
C GLU A 50 -10.31 1.79 9.11
N TRP A 51 -10.34 3.11 9.10
CA TRP A 51 -9.29 3.95 9.65
C TRP A 51 -9.84 4.83 10.78
N LEU A 52 -9.00 5.64 11.40
CA LEU A 52 -9.37 6.49 12.51
C LEU A 52 -10.44 7.52 12.12
N ALA A 53 -11.21 7.98 13.12
CA ALA A 53 -12.23 9.03 12.99
C ALA A 53 -13.29 8.75 11.90
N GLY A 54 -13.69 7.48 11.74
CA GLY A 54 -14.71 7.09 10.76
C GLY A 54 -14.26 7.21 9.30
N SER A 55 -12.98 7.43 9.04
CA SER A 55 -12.45 7.40 7.68
C SER A 55 -12.27 5.97 7.18
N SER A 56 -12.40 5.78 5.88
CA SER A 56 -12.21 4.48 5.25
C SER A 56 -11.38 4.59 3.98
N ASN A 57 -10.67 3.51 3.67
CA ASN A 57 -9.86 3.39 2.46
C ASN A 57 -10.27 2.14 1.70
N GLN A 58 -10.42 2.26 0.39
CA GLN A 58 -10.72 1.16 -0.50
C GLN A 58 -9.66 1.07 -1.60
N TYR A 59 -9.36 -0.14 -2.00
CA TYR A 59 -8.45 -0.40 -3.10
C TYR A 59 -9.02 -1.48 -4.01
N LEU A 60 -8.94 -1.25 -5.30
CA LEU A 60 -9.16 -2.22 -6.35
C LEU A 60 -7.92 -2.23 -7.24
N GLY A 61 -7.31 -3.38 -7.42
CA GLY A 61 -6.18 -3.57 -8.33
C GLY A 61 -6.39 -4.76 -9.23
N VAL A 62 -5.88 -4.66 -10.44
CA VAL A 62 -5.84 -5.76 -11.43
C VAL A 62 -4.46 -5.81 -12.03
N SER A 63 -3.91 -7.01 -12.23
CA SER A 63 -2.65 -7.20 -12.93
C SER A 63 -2.77 -8.21 -14.07
N PHE A 64 -2.01 -7.93 -15.12
CA PHE A 64 -1.90 -8.74 -16.33
C PHE A 64 -0.42 -9.00 -16.60
N PRO A 65 0.14 -10.12 -16.14
CA PRO A 65 1.50 -10.49 -16.49
C PRO A 65 1.59 -10.89 -17.96
N GLY A 66 2.68 -10.52 -18.58
CA GLY A 66 2.99 -10.90 -19.96
C GLY A 66 4.44 -11.30 -20.11
N ASN A 67 4.78 -11.93 -21.23
CA ASN A 67 6.12 -12.47 -21.47
C ASN A 67 7.22 -11.40 -21.46
N SER A 68 6.95 -10.23 -22.02
CA SER A 68 7.92 -9.13 -22.11
C SER A 68 7.53 -7.97 -21.21
N TYR A 69 6.23 -7.65 -21.15
CA TYR A 69 5.69 -6.54 -20.38
C TYR A 69 4.50 -7.01 -19.56
N SER A 70 4.41 -6.54 -18.34
CA SER A 70 3.27 -6.74 -17.44
C SER A 70 2.60 -5.41 -17.17
N PHE A 71 1.28 -5.42 -17.06
CA PHE A 71 0.49 -4.21 -16.85
C PHE A 71 -0.34 -4.32 -15.57
N GLY A 72 -0.64 -3.18 -14.97
CA GLY A 72 -1.51 -3.08 -13.81
C GLY A 72 -2.39 -1.85 -13.91
N LEU A 73 -3.63 -1.99 -13.46
CA LEU A 73 -4.58 -0.91 -13.26
C LEU A 73 -5.02 -0.93 -11.81
N SER A 74 -5.08 0.24 -11.16
CA SER A 74 -5.60 0.29 -9.80
C SER A 74 -6.34 1.58 -9.50
N LEU A 75 -7.30 1.47 -8.58
CA LEU A 75 -8.11 2.55 -8.04
C LEU A 75 -7.98 2.51 -6.51
N ALA A 76 -7.54 3.62 -5.92
CA ALA A 76 -7.54 3.81 -4.48
C ALA A 76 -8.47 4.97 -4.13
N LEU A 77 -9.33 4.73 -3.16
CA LEU A 77 -10.31 5.69 -2.65
C LEU A 77 -10.06 5.89 -1.15
N SER A 78 -10.20 7.12 -0.68
CA SER A 78 -10.19 7.44 0.74
C SER A 78 -11.28 8.46 1.02
N GLY A 79 -12.04 8.26 2.08
CA GLY A 79 -13.11 9.16 2.42
C GLY A 79 -13.39 9.21 3.92
N VAL A 80 -13.86 10.37 4.35
CA VAL A 80 -14.44 10.61 5.66
C VAL A 80 -15.68 11.48 5.47
N GLY A 81 -16.79 11.04 6.06
CA GLY A 81 -18.08 11.76 6.06
C GLY A 81 -18.34 12.43 7.40
N ASP A 82 -19.49 13.11 7.45
CA ASP A 82 -20.07 13.67 8.68
C ASP A 82 -19.13 14.54 9.51
N ILE A 83 -18.20 15.27 8.84
CA ILE A 83 -17.33 16.23 9.50
C ILE A 83 -18.19 17.44 9.90
N GLU A 84 -18.26 17.71 11.19
CA GLU A 84 -19.03 18.83 11.71
C GLU A 84 -18.43 20.17 11.27
N ARG A 85 -19.27 21.01 10.68
CA ARG A 85 -18.95 22.41 10.42
C ARG A 85 -19.36 23.23 11.63
N ARG A 86 -18.37 23.83 12.30
CA ARG A 86 -18.57 24.74 13.44
C ARG A 86 -17.89 26.08 13.14
N ASP A 87 -18.39 27.15 13.74
CA ASP A 87 -17.74 28.47 13.75
C ASP A 87 -17.08 28.73 15.13
N GLU A 88 -16.60 29.94 15.33
CA GLU A 88 -15.96 30.35 16.58
C GLU A 88 -16.95 30.48 17.75
N ARG A 89 -18.24 30.40 17.51
CA ARG A 89 -19.28 30.47 18.54
C ARG A 89 -19.60 29.07 19.06
N PRO A 90 -19.55 28.86 20.39
CA PRO A 90 -19.92 27.57 20.96
C PRO A 90 -21.43 27.35 20.79
N THR A 91 -21.78 26.42 19.90
CA THR A 91 -23.15 25.97 19.67
C THR A 91 -23.28 24.49 20.04
N VAL A 92 -24.45 24.10 20.55
CA VAL A 92 -24.73 22.70 20.88
C VAL A 92 -24.80 21.87 19.58
N GLU A 93 -25.44 22.40 18.56
CA GLU A 93 -25.57 21.75 17.26
C GLU A 93 -24.55 22.32 16.26
N PRO A 94 -24.01 21.47 15.36
CA PRO A 94 -23.15 21.94 14.29
C PRO A 94 -23.92 22.75 13.26
N LEU A 95 -23.26 23.67 12.57
CA LEU A 95 -23.83 24.46 11.48
C LEU A 95 -24.15 23.63 10.22
N GLY A 96 -23.66 22.41 10.14
CA GLY A 96 -23.85 21.47 9.07
C GLY A 96 -22.74 20.43 9.03
N TYR A 97 -22.76 19.59 8.01
CA TYR A 97 -21.79 18.52 7.81
C TYR A 97 -21.16 18.63 6.43
N PHE A 98 -19.93 18.17 6.29
CA PHE A 98 -19.26 18.02 5.01
C PHE A 98 -18.44 16.75 4.96
N SER A 99 -17.96 16.38 3.77
CA SER A 99 -17.10 15.22 3.54
C SER A 99 -15.77 15.62 2.91
N ALA A 100 -14.77 14.78 3.12
CA ALA A 100 -13.49 14.84 2.43
C ALA A 100 -13.26 13.50 1.71
N ASN A 101 -12.98 13.57 0.40
CA ASN A 101 -12.78 12.39 -0.45
C ASN A 101 -11.53 12.57 -1.31
N SER A 102 -10.76 11.50 -1.46
CA SER A 102 -9.56 11.47 -2.29
C SER A 102 -9.57 10.22 -3.17
N ILE A 103 -9.15 10.37 -4.41
CA ILE A 103 -9.14 9.31 -5.43
C ILE A 103 -7.76 9.29 -6.11
N ALA A 104 -7.21 8.09 -6.31
CA ALA A 104 -6.05 7.86 -7.16
C ALA A 104 -6.36 6.75 -8.16
N LEU A 105 -6.37 7.07 -9.44
CA LEU A 105 -6.43 6.11 -10.55
C LEU A 105 -5.01 5.94 -11.09
N SER A 106 -4.54 4.69 -11.18
CA SER A 106 -3.15 4.40 -11.54
C SER A 106 -3.05 3.39 -12.68
N LEU A 107 -2.17 3.66 -13.63
CA LEU A 107 -1.77 2.76 -14.70
C LEU A 107 -0.29 2.43 -14.52
N SER A 108 0.03 1.15 -14.49
CA SER A 108 1.38 0.65 -14.24
C SER A 108 1.85 -0.26 -15.36
N ALA A 109 3.15 -0.20 -15.65
CA ALA A 109 3.81 -1.12 -16.56
C ALA A 109 5.15 -1.57 -15.98
N ALA A 110 5.51 -2.83 -16.24
CA ALA A 110 6.79 -3.40 -15.81
C ALA A 110 7.37 -4.32 -16.86
N ALA A 111 8.70 -4.46 -16.83
CA ALA A 111 9.46 -5.35 -17.67
C ALA A 111 10.59 -6.03 -16.91
N GLY A 112 10.93 -7.25 -17.31
CA GLY A 112 12.12 -7.95 -16.85
C GLY A 112 13.30 -7.76 -17.79
N MET A 113 14.49 -7.60 -17.23
CA MET A 113 15.76 -7.61 -17.96
C MET A 113 16.59 -8.81 -17.49
N GLY A 114 16.61 -9.85 -18.29
CA GLY A 114 17.12 -11.16 -17.89
C GLY A 114 16.25 -11.80 -16.81
N SER A 115 16.82 -12.76 -16.07
CA SER A 115 16.09 -13.52 -15.04
C SER A 115 16.01 -12.83 -13.67
N THR A 116 16.85 -11.80 -13.43
CA THR A 116 17.05 -11.28 -12.08
C THR A 116 16.63 -9.84 -11.88
N LEU A 117 16.58 -9.03 -12.92
CA LEU A 117 16.36 -7.59 -12.83
C LEU A 117 14.98 -7.21 -13.41
N LYS A 118 14.21 -6.42 -12.69
CA LYS A 118 12.89 -5.97 -13.08
C LYS A 118 12.76 -4.48 -12.86
N PHE A 119 12.09 -3.79 -13.77
CA PHE A 119 11.80 -2.37 -13.72
C PHE A 119 10.30 -2.15 -13.85
N GLY A 120 9.82 -1.07 -13.29
CA GLY A 120 8.42 -0.70 -13.45
C GLY A 120 8.21 0.79 -13.24
N ALA A 121 7.14 1.27 -13.84
CA ALA A 121 6.66 2.64 -13.70
C ALA A 121 5.14 2.66 -13.51
N THR A 122 4.66 3.64 -12.75
CA THR A 122 3.23 3.92 -12.57
C THR A 122 2.98 5.39 -12.85
N ALA A 123 1.92 5.69 -13.60
CA ALA A 123 1.34 7.02 -13.72
C ALA A 123 0.02 7.05 -12.94
N LYS A 124 -0.20 8.12 -12.17
CA LYS A 124 -1.38 8.32 -11.31
C LYS A 124 -2.10 9.60 -11.68
N LEU A 125 -3.42 9.51 -11.77
CA LEU A 125 -4.32 10.67 -11.79
C LEU A 125 -4.92 10.79 -10.39
N LEU A 126 -4.84 11.99 -9.82
CA LEU A 126 -5.22 12.29 -8.45
C LEU A 126 -6.37 13.29 -8.43
N TYR A 127 -7.33 13.04 -7.56
CA TYR A 127 -8.44 13.94 -7.29
C TYR A 127 -8.68 14.02 -5.78
N GLU A 128 -8.90 15.22 -5.27
CA GLU A 128 -9.23 15.49 -3.88
C GLU A 128 -10.38 16.48 -3.82
N LYS A 129 -11.37 16.20 -2.97
CA LYS A 129 -12.49 17.09 -2.69
C LYS A 129 -12.68 17.20 -1.19
N ILE A 130 -12.67 18.43 -0.67
CA ILE A 130 -12.96 18.73 0.72
C ILE A 130 -14.04 19.80 0.73
N SER A 131 -15.25 19.44 1.21
CA SER A 131 -16.42 20.32 1.15
C SER A 131 -16.71 20.75 -0.30
N PHE A 132 -16.54 22.03 -0.61
CA PHE A 132 -16.78 22.64 -1.93
C PHE A 132 -15.50 22.76 -2.79
N TYR A 133 -14.33 22.59 -2.18
CA TYR A 133 -13.05 22.77 -2.85
C TYR A 133 -12.57 21.47 -3.49
N THR A 134 -12.02 21.57 -4.68
CA THR A 134 -11.47 20.44 -5.42
C THR A 134 -10.04 20.72 -5.86
N ALA A 135 -9.22 19.68 -5.88
CA ALA A 135 -7.87 19.72 -6.44
C ALA A 135 -7.63 18.48 -7.31
N ASN A 136 -6.92 18.68 -8.41
CA ASN A 136 -6.51 17.61 -9.31
C ASN A 136 -5.00 17.58 -9.42
N GLY A 137 -4.45 16.42 -9.71
CA GLY A 137 -3.02 16.29 -9.88
C GLY A 137 -2.60 15.02 -10.58
N PHE A 138 -1.30 14.87 -10.71
CA PHE A 138 -0.69 13.68 -11.26
C PHE A 138 0.57 13.33 -10.47
N ALA A 139 0.91 12.05 -10.45
CA ALA A 139 2.13 11.56 -9.83
C ALA A 139 2.69 10.38 -10.62
N PHE A 140 3.99 10.15 -10.43
CA PHE A 140 4.70 9.02 -11.02
C PHE A 140 5.45 8.24 -9.95
N ASP A 141 5.49 6.90 -10.12
CA ASP A 141 6.34 6.01 -9.35
C ASP A 141 7.30 5.30 -10.30
N PHE A 142 8.52 5.05 -9.82
CA PHE A 142 9.54 4.29 -10.54
C PHE A 142 10.17 3.27 -9.59
N GLY A 143 10.20 2.03 -10.01
CA GLY A 143 10.68 0.93 -9.19
C GLY A 143 11.65 0.00 -9.90
N ILE A 144 12.51 -0.61 -9.10
CA ILE A 144 13.44 -1.65 -9.52
C ILE A 144 13.45 -2.76 -8.48
N ILE A 145 13.50 -4.01 -8.92
CA ILE A 145 13.69 -5.20 -8.10
C ILE A 145 14.82 -6.03 -8.70
N LYS A 146 15.75 -6.45 -7.85
CA LYS A 146 16.82 -7.38 -8.21
C LYS A 146 16.72 -8.64 -7.36
N SER A 147 16.50 -9.77 -8.00
CA SER A 147 16.57 -11.09 -7.36
C SER A 147 18.04 -11.54 -7.31
N LEU A 148 18.48 -11.99 -6.16
CA LEU A 148 19.81 -12.53 -5.96
C LEU A 148 19.73 -14.07 -6.05
N ASN A 149 20.72 -14.69 -6.68
CA ASN A 149 20.79 -16.16 -6.83
C ASN A 149 21.11 -16.89 -5.51
N PHE A 150 21.05 -16.19 -4.40
CA PHE A 150 21.40 -16.68 -3.08
C PHE A 150 20.20 -16.54 -2.14
N HIS A 151 19.74 -17.65 -1.55
CA HIS A 151 18.68 -17.72 -0.51
C HIS A 151 17.35 -17.04 -0.85
N ASN A 152 16.95 -16.99 -2.12
CA ASN A 152 15.72 -16.30 -2.57
C ASN A 152 15.62 -14.84 -2.11
N ILE A 153 16.77 -14.18 -1.95
CA ILE A 153 16.81 -12.77 -1.53
C ILE A 153 16.44 -11.88 -2.70
N ARG A 154 15.61 -10.89 -2.44
CA ARG A 154 15.30 -9.78 -3.35
C ARG A 154 15.65 -8.46 -2.70
N THR A 155 16.28 -7.59 -3.46
CA THR A 155 16.51 -6.20 -3.09
C THR A 155 15.72 -5.29 -4.02
N ALA A 156 15.26 -4.16 -3.53
CA ALA A 156 14.45 -3.26 -4.31
C ALA A 156 14.67 -1.80 -3.92
N LEU A 157 14.40 -0.93 -4.87
CA LEU A 157 14.32 0.51 -4.68
C LEU A 157 13.08 1.03 -5.40
N VAL A 158 12.38 1.96 -4.77
CA VAL A 158 11.25 2.65 -5.38
C VAL A 158 11.26 4.12 -5.01
N VAL A 159 11.00 4.97 -5.99
CA VAL A 159 10.67 6.39 -5.79
C VAL A 159 9.20 6.53 -6.11
N LYS A 160 8.42 7.12 -5.20
CA LYS A 160 6.96 7.18 -5.30
C LYS A 160 6.43 8.58 -5.15
N ASP A 161 5.25 8.78 -5.76
CA ASP A 161 4.41 9.95 -5.60
C ASP A 161 5.11 11.27 -6.02
N VAL A 162 5.98 11.18 -7.04
CA VAL A 162 6.67 12.34 -7.62
C VAL A 162 5.74 13.03 -8.61
N GLY A 163 5.33 14.25 -8.31
CA GLY A 163 4.38 14.99 -9.15
C GLY A 163 3.86 16.23 -8.46
N GLY A 164 2.64 16.63 -8.77
CA GLY A 164 2.04 17.82 -8.20
C GLY A 164 0.52 17.80 -8.22
N MET A 165 -0.07 18.65 -7.40
CA MET A 165 -1.50 18.90 -7.29
C MET A 165 -1.77 20.39 -7.58
N SER A 166 -2.94 20.67 -8.12
CA SER A 166 -3.47 22.03 -8.10
C SER A 166 -3.77 22.46 -6.65
N SER A 167 -3.84 23.76 -6.40
CA SER A 167 -4.20 24.27 -5.10
C SER A 167 -5.62 23.84 -4.71
N LEU A 168 -5.80 23.44 -3.47
CA LEU A 168 -7.10 23.29 -2.85
C LEU A 168 -7.45 24.64 -2.20
N ASN A 169 -8.32 25.42 -2.82
CA ASN A 169 -8.55 26.83 -2.51
C ASN A 169 -7.27 27.67 -2.67
N ILE A 170 -6.67 28.19 -1.62
CA ILE A 170 -5.47 29.06 -1.63
C ILE A 170 -4.21 28.24 -1.32
N GLU A 171 -4.35 27.11 -0.61
CA GLU A 171 -3.21 26.31 -0.18
C GLU A 171 -2.84 25.22 -1.22
N SER A 172 -1.55 25.08 -1.48
CA SER A 172 -1.05 23.99 -2.32
C SER A 172 -1.00 22.69 -1.55
N THR A 173 -1.56 21.63 -2.13
CA THR A 173 -1.47 20.29 -1.57
C THR A 173 -0.16 19.62 -2.02
N SER A 174 0.74 19.33 -1.08
CA SER A 174 1.94 18.57 -1.38
C SER A 174 1.64 17.06 -1.48
N LEU A 175 2.35 16.38 -2.41
CA LEU A 175 2.34 14.92 -2.50
C LEU A 175 3.38 14.33 -1.55
N PRO A 176 3.11 13.14 -0.95
CA PRO A 176 4.05 12.50 -0.05
C PRO A 176 5.17 11.77 -0.82
N ALA A 177 5.89 12.53 -1.65
CA ALA A 177 6.97 11.98 -2.45
C ALA A 177 8.06 11.38 -1.56
N ARG A 178 8.50 10.16 -1.89
CA ARG A 178 9.42 9.38 -1.06
C ARG A 178 10.30 8.45 -1.87
N VAL A 179 11.44 8.12 -1.30
CA VAL A 179 12.30 7.02 -1.73
C VAL A 179 12.28 5.92 -0.68
N THR A 180 12.20 4.66 -1.12
CA THR A 180 12.19 3.50 -0.22
C THR A 180 13.09 2.41 -0.79
N ALA A 181 13.99 1.89 0.04
CA ALA A 181 14.75 0.68 -0.24
C ALA A 181 14.15 -0.48 0.56
N GLY A 182 14.14 -1.66 -0.07
CA GLY A 182 13.60 -2.87 0.53
C GLY A 182 14.48 -4.08 0.30
N ILE A 183 14.46 -5.01 1.26
CA ILE A 183 15.06 -6.34 1.12
C ILE A 183 14.07 -7.36 1.65
N SER A 184 13.96 -8.49 0.99
CA SER A 184 13.12 -9.60 1.42
C SER A 184 13.76 -10.93 1.09
N GLY A 185 13.34 -11.97 1.79
CA GLY A 185 13.80 -13.31 1.55
C GLY A 185 12.78 -14.34 2.00
N SER A 186 13.00 -15.60 1.57
CA SER A 186 12.18 -16.72 1.98
C SER A 186 13.04 -17.91 2.38
N PHE A 187 12.59 -18.60 3.41
CA PHE A 187 13.16 -19.84 3.89
C PHE A 187 12.09 -20.93 3.90
N ASN A 188 12.37 -22.03 3.23
CA ASN A 188 11.41 -23.15 3.08
C ASN A 188 11.93 -24.37 3.85
N PRO A 189 11.64 -24.54 5.16
CA PRO A 189 12.13 -25.65 5.97
C PRO A 189 11.50 -26.99 5.54
N ARG A 190 10.31 -26.93 4.95
CA ARG A 190 9.58 -28.08 4.41
C ARG A 190 8.84 -27.68 3.14
N SER A 191 8.50 -28.62 2.28
CA SER A 191 7.75 -28.37 1.03
C SER A 191 6.37 -27.73 1.24
N THR A 192 5.82 -27.84 2.43
CA THR A 192 4.49 -27.32 2.81
C THR A 192 4.54 -26.12 3.73
N THR A 193 5.71 -25.70 4.19
CA THR A 193 5.89 -24.59 5.16
C THR A 193 6.95 -23.65 4.63
N SER A 194 6.64 -22.36 4.58
CA SER A 194 7.60 -21.32 4.24
C SER A 194 7.56 -20.18 5.26
N PHE A 195 8.71 -19.60 5.53
CA PHE A 195 8.86 -18.37 6.29
C PHE A 195 9.38 -17.29 5.35
N ASN A 196 8.60 -16.24 5.19
CA ASN A 196 8.96 -15.06 4.41
C ASN A 196 9.23 -13.89 5.36
N TRP A 197 10.21 -13.06 5.03
CA TRP A 197 10.54 -11.87 5.79
C TRP A 197 10.80 -10.70 4.84
N ALA A 198 10.55 -9.49 5.31
CA ALA A 198 10.84 -8.27 4.56
C ALA A 198 11.23 -7.14 5.50
N PHE A 199 12.09 -6.25 4.99
CA PHE A 199 12.50 -5.02 5.63
C PHE A 199 12.51 -3.90 4.61
N ASP A 200 11.85 -2.79 4.94
CA ASP A 200 11.81 -1.58 4.12
C ASP A 200 12.28 -0.38 4.95
N ALA A 201 13.10 0.48 4.37
CA ALA A 201 13.53 1.75 4.95
C ALA A 201 13.37 2.86 3.91
N GLY A 202 12.82 4.00 4.32
CA GLY A 202 12.56 5.09 3.40
C GLY A 202 12.55 6.45 4.05
N LYS A 203 12.53 7.46 3.16
CA LYS A 203 12.47 8.87 3.53
C LYS A 203 11.47 9.58 2.64
N TYR A 204 10.57 10.36 3.26
CA TYR A 204 9.77 11.36 2.56
C TYR A 204 10.64 12.57 2.23
N PHE A 205 10.39 13.21 1.10
CA PHE A 205 11.21 14.37 0.69
C PHE A 205 10.94 15.59 1.58
N ASP A 206 9.69 15.76 2.02
CA ASP A 206 9.24 16.90 2.81
C ASP A 206 9.08 16.60 4.32
N SER A 207 9.30 15.35 4.73
CA SER A 207 9.10 14.93 6.12
C SER A 207 10.07 13.80 6.50
N GLY A 208 9.83 13.16 7.63
CA GLY A 208 10.74 12.22 8.26
C GLY A 208 11.07 10.93 7.51
N THR A 209 11.79 10.08 8.20
CA THR A 209 12.17 8.73 7.76
C THR A 209 11.26 7.69 8.39
N PHE A 210 11.22 6.50 7.79
CA PHE A 210 10.49 5.36 8.34
C PHE A 210 11.27 4.06 8.13
N VAL A 211 11.00 3.10 9.00
CA VAL A 211 11.45 1.71 8.88
C VAL A 211 10.27 0.77 9.12
N ARG A 212 10.28 -0.35 8.43
CA ARG A 212 9.25 -1.39 8.50
C ARG A 212 9.91 -2.75 8.45
N ILE A 213 9.42 -3.68 9.26
CA ILE A 213 9.88 -5.07 9.26
C ILE A 213 8.65 -5.97 9.36
N GLY A 214 8.65 -7.06 8.63
CA GLY A 214 7.57 -8.03 8.65
C GLY A 214 8.03 -9.45 8.45
N GLY A 215 7.24 -10.37 9.01
CA GLY A 215 7.40 -11.80 8.86
C GLY A 215 6.07 -12.48 8.57
N GLU A 216 6.13 -13.51 7.75
CA GLU A 216 4.98 -14.35 7.38
C GLU A 216 5.36 -15.83 7.48
N LEU A 217 4.56 -16.59 8.22
CA LEU A 217 4.63 -18.04 8.29
C LEU A 217 3.49 -18.64 7.49
N ASN A 218 3.80 -19.33 6.39
CA ASN A 218 2.83 -20.05 5.58
C ASN A 218 2.81 -21.53 5.97
N LEU A 219 1.64 -22.00 6.36
CA LEU A 219 1.39 -23.37 6.76
C LEU A 219 0.55 -24.10 5.70
N LYS A 220 1.06 -25.21 5.19
CA LYS A 220 0.41 -26.06 4.19
C LYS A 220 -0.02 -25.31 2.91
N LYS A 221 0.57 -24.14 2.62
CA LYS A 221 0.17 -23.23 1.54
C LYS A 221 -1.31 -22.76 1.62
N ILE A 222 -1.92 -22.89 2.81
CA ILE A 222 -3.33 -22.54 3.05
C ILE A 222 -3.43 -21.40 4.04
N LEU A 223 -2.75 -21.53 5.20
CA LEU A 223 -2.83 -20.58 6.28
C LEU A 223 -1.56 -19.74 6.35
N SER A 224 -1.72 -18.41 6.38
CA SER A 224 -0.65 -17.45 6.57
C SER A 224 -0.83 -16.72 7.90
N LEU A 225 0.17 -16.74 8.75
CA LEU A 225 0.24 -15.96 9.97
C LEU A 225 1.27 -14.86 9.78
N ARG A 226 0.90 -13.61 10.05
CA ARG A 226 1.74 -12.43 9.78
C ARG A 226 1.92 -11.58 11.01
N GLY A 227 3.10 -11.02 11.15
CA GLY A 227 3.42 -10.03 12.16
C GLY A 227 4.40 -9.00 11.60
N GLY A 228 4.32 -7.79 12.09
CA GLY A 228 5.19 -6.74 11.64
C GLY A 228 5.32 -5.60 12.64
N TYR A 229 6.27 -4.73 12.37
CA TYR A 229 6.51 -3.52 13.12
C TYR A 229 6.85 -2.37 12.16
N LYS A 230 6.25 -1.23 12.40
CA LYS A 230 6.52 0.02 11.68
C LYS A 230 6.93 1.12 12.65
N ARG A 231 7.86 1.95 12.25
CA ARG A 231 8.27 3.15 12.98
C ARG A 231 8.52 4.30 12.03
N ASN A 232 7.92 5.44 12.33
CA ASN A 232 8.17 6.71 11.65
C ASN A 232 8.92 7.65 12.59
N SER A 233 9.72 8.55 12.05
CA SER A 233 10.44 9.58 12.82
C SER A 233 9.52 10.56 13.56
N GLU A 234 8.26 10.66 13.16
CA GLU A 234 7.21 11.48 13.76
C GLU A 234 6.54 10.80 14.98
N ASN A 235 7.24 9.91 15.68
CA ASN A 235 6.79 9.17 16.87
C ASN A 235 5.58 8.23 16.68
N SER A 236 5.24 7.88 15.46
CA SER A 236 4.26 6.85 15.19
C SER A 236 4.97 5.50 15.05
N SER A 237 4.77 4.62 16.00
CA SER A 237 5.25 3.25 15.93
C SER A 237 4.09 2.30 16.23
N GLY A 238 4.13 1.09 15.67
CA GLY A 238 3.06 0.13 15.93
C GLY A 238 3.43 -1.28 15.51
N ILE A 239 3.00 -2.23 16.33
CA ILE A 239 2.99 -3.65 15.99
C ILE A 239 1.78 -3.90 15.10
N THR A 240 1.92 -4.75 14.12
CA THR A 240 0.82 -5.18 13.25
C THR A 240 0.74 -6.69 13.26
N ALA A 241 -0.45 -7.24 13.11
CA ALA A 241 -0.68 -8.67 13.04
C ALA A 241 -1.73 -8.99 11.97
N GLY A 242 -1.73 -10.20 11.47
CA GLY A 242 -2.74 -10.62 10.52
C GLY A 242 -2.74 -12.10 10.21
N ILE A 243 -3.81 -12.50 9.56
CA ILE A 243 -4.05 -13.87 9.13
C ILE A 243 -4.50 -13.87 7.67
N GLY A 244 -4.08 -14.89 6.93
CA GLY A 244 -4.51 -15.09 5.54
C GLY A 244 -4.90 -16.53 5.30
N ILE A 245 -5.90 -16.73 4.43
CA ILE A 245 -6.33 -18.04 3.96
C ILE A 245 -6.27 -18.05 2.44
N THR A 246 -5.54 -19.01 1.88
CA THR A 246 -5.45 -19.22 0.45
C THR A 246 -6.02 -20.59 0.11
N ARG A 247 -6.97 -20.65 -0.83
CA ARG A 247 -7.54 -21.90 -1.32
C ARG A 247 -7.73 -21.83 -2.84
N ASN A 248 -6.99 -22.66 -3.55
CA ASN A 248 -6.91 -22.60 -5.00
C ASN A 248 -6.47 -21.20 -5.46
N ARG A 249 -7.30 -20.52 -6.25
CA ARG A 249 -7.08 -19.18 -6.77
C ARG A 249 -7.60 -18.06 -5.87
N TYR A 250 -8.27 -18.36 -4.76
CA TYR A 250 -8.86 -17.39 -3.85
C TYR A 250 -7.96 -17.14 -2.66
N ARG A 251 -7.81 -15.87 -2.29
CA ARG A 251 -7.07 -15.43 -1.12
C ARG A 251 -7.91 -14.44 -0.32
N PHE A 252 -7.99 -14.65 0.98
CA PHE A 252 -8.59 -13.74 1.93
C PHE A 252 -7.54 -13.41 3.00
N ASP A 253 -7.33 -12.13 3.25
CA ASP A 253 -6.38 -11.64 4.24
C ASP A 253 -7.07 -10.64 5.17
N TYR A 254 -6.67 -10.67 6.44
CA TYR A 254 -7.08 -9.73 7.47
C TYR A 254 -5.85 -9.19 8.19
N ALA A 255 -5.85 -7.88 8.48
CA ALA A 255 -4.84 -7.19 9.25
C ALA A 255 -5.46 -6.38 10.38
N TYR A 256 -4.77 -6.37 11.50
CA TYR A 256 -5.07 -5.60 12.70
C TYR A 256 -3.89 -4.67 13.00
N LEU A 257 -4.20 -3.38 13.18
CA LEU A 257 -3.23 -2.33 13.48
C LEU A 257 -3.74 -1.53 14.69
N PRO A 258 -3.26 -1.83 15.89
CA PRO A 258 -3.54 -0.99 17.05
C PRO A 258 -2.79 0.34 16.93
N PHE A 259 -3.40 1.39 17.42
CA PHE A 259 -2.77 2.70 17.57
C PHE A 259 -2.45 2.99 19.03
N ASP A 260 -1.33 3.68 19.25
CA ASP A 260 -0.99 4.21 20.56
C ASP A 260 -1.97 5.31 20.99
N PHE A 261 -1.95 5.66 22.28
CA PHE A 261 -2.71 6.79 22.87
C PHE A 261 -4.25 6.64 22.82
N ASN A 262 -4.79 5.44 22.81
CA ASN A 262 -6.24 5.18 22.77
C ASN A 262 -6.95 5.82 21.56
N LEU A 263 -6.25 5.97 20.44
CA LEU A 263 -6.83 6.48 19.20
C LEU A 263 -7.74 5.45 18.49
N GLY A 264 -7.85 4.23 19.05
CA GLY A 264 -8.61 3.13 18.47
C GLY A 264 -7.74 2.16 17.66
N ASP A 265 -8.39 1.26 16.98
CA ASP A 265 -7.77 0.21 16.20
C ASP A 265 -8.20 0.32 14.73
N THR A 266 -7.35 -0.15 13.84
CA THR A 266 -7.64 -0.19 12.40
C THR A 266 -7.73 -1.63 11.95
N HIS A 267 -8.75 -1.93 11.17
CA HIS A 267 -9.01 -3.22 10.57
C HIS A 267 -8.92 -3.11 9.05
N GLN A 268 -8.22 -4.04 8.43
CA GLN A 268 -8.15 -4.12 6.97
C GLN A 268 -8.43 -5.53 6.50
N MET A 269 -9.29 -5.65 5.50
CA MET A 269 -9.64 -6.90 4.84
C MET A 269 -9.27 -6.81 3.37
N SER A 270 -8.75 -7.89 2.81
CA SER A 270 -8.45 -7.98 1.37
C SER A 270 -8.92 -9.32 0.82
N PHE A 271 -9.47 -9.28 -0.37
CA PHE A 271 -9.84 -10.47 -1.14
C PHE A 271 -9.13 -10.44 -2.48
N GLY A 272 -8.50 -11.55 -2.86
CA GLY A 272 -7.78 -11.71 -4.10
C GLY A 272 -8.22 -12.93 -4.89
N ILE A 273 -8.22 -12.82 -6.21
CA ILE A 273 -8.50 -13.94 -7.15
C ILE A 273 -7.42 -13.94 -8.20
N GLY A 274 -6.71 -15.09 -8.36
CA GLY A 274 -5.83 -15.37 -9.49
C GLY A 274 -6.57 -16.05 -10.64
N PHE A 275 -6.22 -15.77 -11.90
CA PHE A 275 -6.85 -16.38 -13.11
C PHE A 275 -5.91 -16.36 -14.31
#